data_cc3672cc6de843ba3e172a13e27ae148
#
_entry.id   cc3672cc6de843ba3e172a13e27ae148
#
_cell.length_a   1.000
_cell.length_b   1.000
_cell.length_c   1.000
_cell.angle_alpha   90.00
_cell.angle_beta   90.00
_cell.angle_gamma   90.00
#
_symmetry.space_group_name_H-M   'P 1'
#
loop_
_entity.id
_entity.type
_entity.pdbx_description
1 polymer ?
#
loop_
_entity_poly.entity_id
_entity_poly.type
_entity_poly.pdbx_seq_one_letter_code
_entity_poly.pdbx_strand_id
1 'polypeptide(L)'
;VPLLYEPLNRYETNLLNRQLDAARFLESRQIPNVKLLCDLFHMNIEEVSNAATLRACGPHVGHVHFADSNRQAMGFGHTDTTSVIEALKAIGFTGYLSGEILPLPDSDAAAAQTINAIRTHLPR
;
A
#
# COMPACT_ATOMS: atom_id res chain seq x y z
N VAL A 1 -6.58 -11.12 -15.49
CA VAL A 1 -6.26 -9.92 -14.69
C VAL A 1 -7.07 -10.01 -13.40
N PRO A 2 -6.48 -9.90 -12.21
CA PRO A 2 -7.22 -9.89 -10.96
C PRO A 2 -7.99 -8.56 -10.80
N LEU A 3 -9.11 -8.64 -10.10
CA LEU A 3 -9.74 -7.45 -9.51
C LEU A 3 -8.97 -7.05 -8.25
N LEU A 4 -8.91 -5.77 -7.99
CA LEU A 4 -8.30 -5.23 -6.78
C LEU A 4 -9.39 -4.66 -5.87
N TYR A 5 -9.42 -5.12 -4.63
CA TYR A 5 -10.23 -4.52 -3.58
C TYR A 5 -9.33 -3.62 -2.72
N GLU A 6 -9.73 -2.38 -2.57
CA GLU A 6 -9.03 -1.39 -1.78
C GLU A 6 -9.79 -1.10 -0.47
N PRO A 7 -9.28 -1.54 0.68
CA PRO A 7 -9.75 -1.09 1.98
C PRO A 7 -9.43 0.39 2.20
N LEU A 8 -10.44 1.24 2.24
CA LEU A 8 -10.29 2.66 2.52
C LEU A 8 -10.33 2.91 4.03
N ASN A 9 -9.79 4.04 4.47
CA ASN A 9 -9.81 4.43 5.87
C ASN A 9 -11.23 4.74 6.39
N ARG A 10 -11.37 4.78 7.72
CA ARG A 10 -12.65 4.98 8.44
C ARG A 10 -13.37 6.29 8.15
N TYR A 11 -12.68 7.29 7.61
CA TYR A 11 -13.28 8.56 7.26
C TYR A 11 -13.97 8.54 5.89
N GLU A 12 -13.64 7.54 5.06
CA GLU A 12 -14.15 7.42 3.69
C GLU A 12 -15.17 6.29 3.53
N THR A 13 -15.06 5.23 4.34
CA THR A 13 -16.01 4.10 4.31
C THR A 13 -16.10 3.41 5.68
N ASN A 14 -17.14 2.60 5.85
CA ASN A 14 -17.29 1.69 6.99
C ASN A 14 -17.20 0.20 6.58
N LEU A 15 -16.73 -0.09 5.39
CA LEU A 15 -16.65 -1.45 4.86
C LEU A 15 -15.20 -1.93 4.81
N LEU A 16 -14.85 -2.92 5.66
CA LEU A 16 -13.54 -3.61 5.66
C LEU A 16 -12.35 -2.63 5.57
N ASN A 17 -12.21 -1.75 6.56
CA ASN A 17 -11.16 -0.73 6.55
C ASN A 17 -9.74 -1.30 6.73
N ARG A 18 -9.60 -2.48 7.34
CA ARG A 18 -8.29 -3.08 7.59
C ARG A 18 -7.96 -4.15 6.57
N GLN A 19 -6.71 -4.14 6.11
CA GLN A 19 -6.22 -5.06 5.09
C GLN A 19 -6.38 -6.53 5.51
N LEU A 20 -6.05 -6.86 6.77
CA LEU A 20 -6.15 -8.24 7.24
C LEU A 20 -7.61 -8.73 7.33
N ASP A 21 -8.55 -7.87 7.64
CA ASP A 21 -9.97 -8.22 7.68
C ASP A 21 -10.49 -8.49 6.25
N ALA A 22 -10.05 -7.69 5.29
CA ALA A 22 -10.34 -7.91 3.87
C ALA A 22 -9.72 -9.22 3.35
N ALA A 23 -8.45 -9.51 3.69
CA ALA A 23 -7.80 -10.77 3.33
C ALA A 23 -8.57 -11.98 3.87
N ARG A 24 -8.93 -11.97 5.15
CA ARG A 24 -9.74 -13.03 5.79
C ARG A 24 -11.11 -13.18 5.15
N PHE A 25 -11.74 -12.08 4.76
CA PHE A 25 -13.01 -12.13 4.06
C PHE A 25 -12.87 -12.84 2.71
N LEU A 26 -11.86 -12.47 1.91
CA LEU A 26 -11.59 -13.14 0.62
C LEU A 26 -11.36 -14.64 0.79
N GLU A 27 -10.55 -15.03 1.78
CA GLU A 27 -10.29 -16.44 2.11
C GLU A 27 -11.57 -17.18 2.52
N SER A 28 -12.31 -16.62 3.48
CA SER A 28 -13.52 -17.26 4.02
C SER A 28 -14.61 -17.47 2.98
N ARG A 29 -14.66 -16.63 1.97
CA ARG A 29 -15.62 -16.69 0.87
C ARG A 29 -15.07 -17.39 -0.36
N GLN A 30 -13.80 -17.80 -0.35
CA GLN A 30 -13.14 -18.43 -1.49
C GLN A 30 -13.33 -17.65 -2.79
N ILE A 31 -13.22 -16.32 -2.71
CA ILE A 31 -13.42 -15.42 -3.84
C ILE A 31 -12.20 -15.50 -4.76
N PRO A 32 -12.33 -16.08 -5.96
CA PRO A 32 -11.21 -16.23 -6.87
C PRO A 32 -10.90 -14.90 -7.57
N ASN A 33 -9.65 -14.76 -7.99
CA ASN A 33 -9.21 -13.66 -8.87
C ASN A 33 -9.42 -12.26 -8.29
N VAL A 34 -9.47 -12.14 -6.96
CA VAL A 34 -9.47 -10.86 -6.24
C VAL A 34 -8.23 -10.77 -5.37
N LYS A 35 -7.55 -9.63 -5.41
CA LYS A 35 -6.40 -9.29 -4.59
C LYS A 35 -6.67 -7.99 -3.85
N LEU A 36 -5.81 -7.67 -2.88
CA LEU A 36 -5.86 -6.40 -2.17
C LEU A 36 -5.03 -5.35 -2.90
N LEU A 37 -5.57 -4.15 -2.98
CA LEU A 37 -4.80 -2.94 -3.18
C LEU A 37 -4.50 -2.37 -1.79
N CYS A 38 -3.22 -2.30 -1.46
CA CYS A 38 -2.75 -1.80 -0.17
C CYS A 38 -2.29 -0.34 -0.35
N ASP A 39 -3.15 0.61 -0.03
CA ASP A 39 -2.76 2.02 -0.02
C ASP A 39 -2.13 2.38 1.33
N LEU A 40 -0.85 2.79 1.31
CA LEU A 40 -0.10 3.07 2.55
C LEU A 40 -0.64 4.27 3.31
N PHE A 41 -1.30 5.23 2.63
CA PHE A 41 -1.97 6.34 3.29
C PHE A 41 -3.17 5.85 4.11
N HIS A 42 -4.05 5.02 3.52
CA HIS A 42 -5.18 4.45 4.25
C HIS A 42 -4.71 3.52 5.37
N MET A 43 -3.70 2.70 5.11
CA MET A 43 -3.10 1.81 6.11
C MET A 43 -2.48 2.57 7.27
N ASN A 44 -1.87 3.74 7.04
CA ASN A 44 -1.31 4.58 8.10
C ASN A 44 -2.37 5.04 9.12
N ILE A 45 -3.63 5.15 8.70
CA ILE A 45 -4.75 5.51 9.59
C ILE A 45 -5.28 4.29 10.33
N GLU A 46 -5.36 3.12 9.68
CA GLU A 46 -6.08 1.95 10.18
C GLU A 46 -5.18 0.89 10.82
N GLU A 47 -3.92 0.80 10.43
CA GLU A 47 -3.03 -0.27 10.85
C GLU A 47 -2.03 0.19 11.93
N VAL A 48 -1.71 -0.70 12.85
CA VAL A 48 -0.67 -0.45 13.86
C VAL A 48 0.72 -0.40 13.21
N SER A 49 0.92 -1.21 12.17
CA SER A 49 2.16 -1.28 11.41
C SER A 49 1.87 -1.74 9.98
N ASN A 50 2.15 -0.87 9.01
CA ASN A 50 2.00 -1.18 7.59
C ASN A 50 2.81 -2.43 7.21
N ALA A 51 4.07 -2.50 7.65
CA ALA A 51 4.95 -3.62 7.34
C ALA A 51 4.46 -4.96 7.92
N ALA A 52 3.99 -4.97 9.18
CA ALA A 52 3.45 -6.17 9.80
C ALA A 52 2.17 -6.64 9.10
N THR A 53 1.29 -5.70 8.74
CA THR A 53 0.06 -5.99 8.02
C THR A 53 0.32 -6.54 6.62
N LEU A 54 1.26 -5.96 5.86
CA LEU A 54 1.66 -6.48 4.55
C LEU A 54 2.17 -7.92 4.63
N ARG A 55 3.01 -8.23 5.63
CA ARG A 55 3.47 -9.61 5.86
C ARG A 55 2.32 -10.56 6.18
N ALA A 56 1.38 -10.13 7.01
CA ALA A 56 0.22 -10.94 7.40
C ALA A 56 -0.76 -11.19 6.24
N CYS A 57 -0.92 -10.22 5.33
CA CYS A 57 -1.74 -10.36 4.13
C CYS A 57 -1.08 -11.25 3.06
N GLY A 58 0.26 -11.28 3.01
CA GLY A 58 1.04 -12.20 2.17
C GLY A 58 0.56 -12.25 0.71
N PRO A 59 0.09 -13.44 0.24
CA PRO A 59 -0.27 -13.65 -1.16
C PRO A 59 -1.52 -12.88 -1.62
N HIS A 60 -2.25 -12.26 -0.69
CA HIS A 60 -3.41 -11.43 -1.05
C HIS A 60 -3.01 -10.05 -1.56
N VAL A 61 -1.79 -9.59 -1.28
CA VAL A 61 -1.31 -8.29 -1.77
C VAL A 61 -1.12 -8.35 -3.28
N GLY A 62 -1.89 -7.56 -4.01
CA GLY A 62 -1.86 -7.52 -5.48
C GLY A 62 -1.29 -6.23 -6.05
N HIS A 63 -1.44 -5.13 -5.35
CA HIS A 63 -0.98 -3.80 -5.74
C HIS A 63 -0.73 -2.95 -4.50
N VAL A 64 0.16 -1.96 -4.62
CA VAL A 64 0.44 -1.03 -3.52
C VAL A 64 0.40 0.41 -4.05
N HIS A 65 -0.42 1.25 -3.43
CA HIS A 65 -0.28 2.70 -3.56
C HIS A 65 0.80 3.18 -2.60
N PHE A 66 1.91 3.64 -3.19
CA PHE A 66 3.12 4.06 -2.50
C PHE A 66 3.02 5.55 -2.15
N ALA A 67 2.03 5.87 -1.32
CA ALA A 67 1.77 7.19 -0.79
C ALA A 67 2.32 7.31 0.64
N ASP A 68 2.78 8.49 1.02
CA ASP A 68 3.22 8.74 2.40
C ASP A 68 2.02 8.97 3.34
N SER A 69 2.29 9.03 4.64
CA SER A 69 1.32 9.17 5.72
C SER A 69 0.39 10.39 5.59
N ASN A 70 0.81 11.40 4.85
CA ASN A 70 0.07 12.64 4.57
C ASN A 70 -0.49 12.70 3.14
N ARG A 71 -0.52 11.55 2.43
CA ARG A 71 -0.94 11.39 1.03
C ARG A 71 -0.08 12.17 0.02
N GLN A 72 1.13 12.58 0.40
CA GLN A 72 2.12 13.16 -0.48
C GLN A 72 3.08 12.09 -1.02
N ALA A 73 4.05 12.53 -1.84
CA ALA A 73 5.10 11.65 -2.31
C ALA A 73 5.88 11.03 -1.15
N MET A 74 6.26 9.77 -1.26
CA MET A 74 6.99 9.04 -0.24
C MET A 74 8.29 9.77 0.16
N GLY A 75 8.44 10.02 1.45
CA GLY A 75 9.52 10.81 2.04
C GLY A 75 9.13 12.24 2.42
N PHE A 76 7.89 12.67 2.13
CA PHE A 76 7.34 13.96 2.58
C PHE A 76 6.44 13.83 3.82
N GLY A 77 6.22 12.61 4.31
CA GLY A 77 5.54 12.29 5.55
C GLY A 77 6.45 11.53 6.51
N HIS A 78 5.89 10.56 7.21
CA HIS A 78 6.63 9.80 8.24
C HIS A 78 6.44 8.26 8.11
N THR A 79 6.05 7.77 6.95
CA THR A 79 5.97 6.32 6.70
C THR A 79 7.35 5.68 6.76
N ASP A 80 7.49 4.59 7.53
CA ASP A 80 8.72 3.79 7.54
C ASP A 80 8.84 2.99 6.24
N THR A 81 9.37 3.65 5.23
CA THR A 81 9.52 3.11 3.88
C THR A 81 10.40 1.87 3.84
N THR A 82 11.47 1.84 4.63
CA THR A 82 12.40 0.71 4.69
C THR A 82 11.68 -0.56 5.12
N SER A 83 10.97 -0.50 6.25
CA SER A 83 10.21 -1.66 6.76
C SER A 83 9.11 -2.12 5.80
N VAL A 84 8.45 -1.19 5.09
CA VAL A 84 7.44 -1.51 4.06
C VAL A 84 8.06 -2.28 2.90
N ILE A 85 9.17 -1.80 2.35
CA ILE A 85 9.86 -2.46 1.23
C ILE A 85 10.40 -3.84 1.65
N GLU A 86 10.96 -3.95 2.86
CA GLU A 86 11.39 -5.24 3.40
C GLU A 86 10.22 -6.22 3.57
N ALA A 87 9.06 -5.73 3.98
CA ALA A 87 7.85 -6.56 4.06
C ALA A 87 7.42 -7.07 2.69
N LEU A 88 7.40 -6.22 1.68
CA LEU A 88 7.06 -6.60 0.30
C LEU A 88 8.05 -7.62 -0.27
N LYS A 89 9.35 -7.44 -0.03
CA LYS A 89 10.38 -8.43 -0.40
C LYS A 89 10.15 -9.77 0.30
N ALA A 90 9.86 -9.74 1.59
CA ALA A 90 9.66 -10.95 2.40
C ALA A 90 8.46 -11.80 1.96
N ILE A 91 7.40 -11.17 1.43
CA ILE A 91 6.23 -11.89 0.88
C ILE A 91 6.39 -12.27 -0.60
N GLY A 92 7.53 -11.98 -1.21
CA GLY A 92 7.76 -12.23 -2.65
C GLY A 92 6.86 -11.39 -3.55
N PHE A 93 6.55 -10.16 -3.19
CA PHE A 93 5.67 -9.28 -3.97
C PHE A 93 6.29 -8.98 -5.34
N THR A 94 5.52 -9.26 -6.39
CA THR A 94 5.90 -9.05 -7.80
C THR A 94 4.97 -8.08 -8.54
N GLY A 95 4.05 -7.43 -7.81
CA GLY A 95 3.12 -6.45 -8.35
C GLY A 95 3.75 -5.08 -8.59
N TYR A 96 2.92 -4.08 -8.74
CA TYR A 96 3.36 -2.72 -9.01
C TYR A 96 3.21 -1.82 -7.78
N LEU A 97 4.14 -0.88 -7.65
CA LEU A 97 4.04 0.28 -6.78
C LEU A 97 3.64 1.48 -7.64
N SER A 98 2.54 2.14 -7.29
CA SER A 98 2.10 3.37 -7.96
C SER A 98 1.86 4.49 -6.95
N GLY A 99 1.98 5.74 -7.39
CA GLY A 99 1.70 6.89 -6.54
C GLY A 99 0.27 7.39 -6.75
N GLU A 100 -0.62 7.17 -5.79
CA GLU A 100 -1.87 7.89 -5.67
C GLU A 100 -1.69 8.97 -4.61
N ILE A 101 -1.20 10.15 -5.02
CA ILE A 101 -0.67 11.17 -4.13
C ILE A 101 -1.17 12.56 -4.49
N LEU A 102 -1.16 13.45 -3.50
CA LEU A 102 -1.37 14.87 -3.74
C LEU A 102 -0.20 15.45 -4.54
N PRO A 103 -0.46 16.28 -5.57
CA PRO A 103 0.57 16.85 -6.44
C PRO A 103 1.29 18.03 -5.77
N LEU A 104 1.94 17.79 -4.64
CA LEU A 104 2.60 18.82 -3.83
C LEU A 104 4.13 18.62 -3.83
N PRO A 105 4.92 19.72 -3.94
CA PRO A 105 4.49 21.12 -4.16
C PRO A 105 3.91 21.36 -5.56
N ASP A 106 4.20 20.49 -6.52
CA ASP A 106 3.66 20.41 -7.88
C ASP A 106 3.76 18.96 -8.40
N SER A 107 3.12 18.68 -9.54
CA SER A 107 3.04 17.33 -10.10
C SER A 107 4.40 16.74 -10.49
N ASP A 108 5.29 17.56 -11.05
CA ASP A 108 6.60 17.09 -11.50
C ASP A 108 7.50 16.75 -10.31
N ALA A 109 7.50 17.62 -9.28
CA ALA A 109 8.24 17.37 -8.06
C ALA A 109 7.71 16.14 -7.30
N ALA A 110 6.39 15.97 -7.22
CA ALA A 110 5.77 14.81 -6.59
C ALA A 110 6.12 13.51 -7.33
N ALA A 111 6.07 13.49 -8.67
CA ALA A 111 6.44 12.35 -9.48
C ALA A 111 7.95 12.02 -9.35
N ALA A 112 8.81 13.04 -9.41
CA ALA A 112 10.25 12.87 -9.25
C ALA A 112 10.61 12.32 -7.85
N GLN A 113 9.99 12.84 -6.79
CA GLN A 113 10.22 12.34 -5.43
C GLN A 113 9.76 10.89 -5.29
N THR A 114 8.59 10.52 -5.81
CA THR A 114 8.08 9.16 -5.74
C THR A 114 9.04 8.16 -6.39
N ILE A 115 9.50 8.44 -7.61
CA ILE A 115 10.42 7.55 -8.31
C ILE A 115 11.80 7.49 -7.64
N ASN A 116 12.27 8.59 -7.07
CA ASN A 116 13.52 8.61 -6.31
C ASN A 116 13.42 7.77 -5.04
N ALA A 117 12.32 7.85 -4.29
CA ALA A 117 12.09 7.02 -3.13
C ALA A 117 12.08 5.53 -3.49
N ILE A 118 11.42 5.15 -4.59
CA ILE A 118 11.42 3.78 -5.09
C ILE A 118 12.85 3.32 -5.42
N ARG A 119 13.62 4.11 -6.17
CA ARG A 119 14.98 3.77 -6.60
C ARG A 119 15.96 3.65 -5.44
N THR A 120 15.77 4.39 -4.37
CA THR A 120 16.60 4.30 -3.17
C THR A 120 16.48 2.94 -2.49
N HIS A 121 15.29 2.35 -2.50
CA HIS A 121 15.02 1.08 -1.80
C HIS A 121 15.02 -0.15 -2.71
N LEU A 122 14.86 0.07 -4.02
CA LEU A 122 14.84 -0.99 -5.04
C LEU A 122 15.88 -0.65 -6.13
N PRO A 123 17.18 -0.75 -5.82
CA PRO A 123 18.21 -0.56 -6.84
C PRO A 123 18.04 -1.61 -7.96
N ARG A 124 18.35 -1.20 -9.19
CA ARG A 124 18.26 -2.05 -10.39
C ARG A 124 19.22 -3.23 -10.32
#